data_752bc971b478996926a2bdeaef7173ea
#
_entry.id   752bc971b478996926a2bdeaef7173ea
#
_cell.length_a   1.000
_cell.length_b   1.000
_cell.length_c   1.000
_cell.angle_alpha   90.00
_cell.angle_beta   90.00
_cell.angle_gamma   90.00
#
_symmetry.space_group_name_H-M   'P 1'
#
loop_
_entity.id
_entity.type
_entity.pdbx_description
1 polymer ?
#
loop_
_entity_poly.entity_id
_entity_poly.type
_entity_poly.pdbx_seq_one_letter_code
_entity_poly.pdbx_strand_id
1 'polypeptide(L)'
;MRYQAQVAMSVDNIDKLEAKIDHLIQQHERVKKEKESVEKRLQQKENEWHHLKGQIRQYERERIELREKLDKILGQFDSLELAE
;
A
#
# COMPACT_ATOMS: atom_id res chain seq x y z
N MET A 1 -33.49 44.50 -29.55
CA MET A 1 -33.91 43.14 -29.25
C MET A 1 -32.79 42.12 -29.47
N ARG A 2 -31.95 42.22 -30.48
CA ARG A 2 -30.79 41.31 -30.67
C ARG A 2 -29.76 41.40 -29.55
N TYR A 3 -29.58 42.56 -28.94
CA TYR A 3 -28.62 42.79 -27.86
C TYR A 3 -28.94 42.01 -26.56
N GLN A 4 -30.21 41.97 -26.19
CA GLN A 4 -30.65 41.29 -24.99
C GLN A 4 -30.54 39.78 -25.11
N ALA A 5 -30.82 39.20 -26.28
CA ALA A 5 -30.67 37.78 -26.52
C ALA A 5 -29.21 37.35 -26.53
N GLN A 6 -28.30 38.16 -27.07
CA GLN A 6 -26.86 37.87 -27.03
C GLN A 6 -26.27 37.99 -25.63
N VAL A 7 -26.71 38.96 -24.84
CA VAL A 7 -26.29 39.13 -23.46
C VAL A 7 -26.79 37.97 -22.59
N ALA A 8 -28.05 37.55 -22.77
CA ALA A 8 -28.61 36.41 -22.09
C ALA A 8 -27.86 35.10 -22.42
N MET A 9 -27.51 34.87 -23.68
CA MET A 9 -26.71 33.70 -24.10
C MET A 9 -25.29 33.74 -23.52
N SER A 10 -24.68 34.93 -23.44
CA SER A 10 -23.37 35.10 -22.84
C SER A 10 -23.37 34.82 -21.34
N VAL A 11 -24.41 35.27 -20.65
CA VAL A 11 -24.59 35.00 -19.21
C VAL A 11 -24.80 33.51 -18.97
N ASP A 12 -25.63 32.84 -19.76
CA ASP A 12 -25.85 31.41 -19.70
C ASP A 12 -24.55 30.62 -19.94
N ASN A 13 -23.74 31.05 -20.90
CA ASN A 13 -22.44 30.43 -21.18
C ASN A 13 -21.45 30.63 -20.04
N ILE A 14 -21.45 31.77 -19.39
CA ILE A 14 -20.62 32.06 -18.22
C ILE A 14 -21.06 31.20 -17.06
N ASP A 15 -22.35 31.07 -16.80
CA ASP A 15 -22.89 30.24 -15.75
C ASP A 15 -22.55 28.76 -15.97
N LYS A 16 -22.63 28.29 -17.20
CA LYS A 16 -22.20 26.90 -17.55
C LYS A 16 -20.71 26.71 -17.36
N LEU A 17 -19.89 27.69 -17.68
CA LEU A 17 -18.45 27.64 -17.45
C LEU A 17 -18.13 27.61 -15.97
N GLU A 18 -18.79 28.44 -15.18
CA GLU A 18 -18.63 28.43 -13.71
C GLU A 18 -19.00 27.07 -13.12
N ALA A 19 -20.12 26.48 -13.55
CA ALA A 19 -20.53 25.17 -13.12
C ALA A 19 -19.51 24.07 -13.47
N LYS A 20 -18.93 24.14 -14.67
CA LYS A 20 -17.86 23.22 -15.09
C LYS A 20 -16.59 23.40 -14.29
N ILE A 21 -16.21 24.64 -14.01
CA ILE A 21 -15.02 24.96 -13.21
C ILE A 21 -15.21 24.41 -11.78
N ASP A 22 -16.36 24.66 -11.17
CA ASP A 22 -16.68 24.15 -9.84
C ASP A 22 -16.64 22.62 -9.80
N HIS A 23 -17.19 21.98 -10.80
CA HIS A 23 -17.16 20.53 -10.93
C HIS A 23 -15.73 19.99 -11.07
N LEU A 24 -14.90 20.63 -11.87
CA LEU A 24 -13.49 20.29 -12.03
C LEU A 24 -12.70 20.46 -10.74
N ILE A 25 -12.96 21.54 -10.01
CA ILE A 25 -12.32 21.78 -8.70
C ILE A 25 -12.71 20.69 -7.72
N GLN A 26 -13.99 20.32 -7.64
CA GLN A 26 -14.47 19.25 -6.78
C GLN A 26 -13.85 17.91 -7.15
N GLN A 27 -13.77 17.59 -8.43
CA GLN A 27 -13.12 16.37 -8.89
C GLN A 27 -11.63 16.36 -8.54
N HIS A 28 -10.95 17.48 -8.71
CA HIS A 28 -9.54 17.60 -8.37
C HIS A 28 -9.28 17.39 -6.89
N GLU A 29 -10.09 17.98 -6.03
CA GLU A 29 -10.01 17.77 -4.58
C GLU A 29 -10.27 16.33 -4.19
N ARG A 30 -11.25 15.69 -4.81
CA ARG A 30 -11.57 14.28 -4.59
C ARG A 30 -10.41 13.36 -4.98
N VAL A 31 -9.84 13.59 -6.17
CA VAL A 31 -8.69 12.82 -6.65
C VAL A 31 -7.48 13.03 -5.74
N LYS A 32 -7.25 14.25 -5.29
CA LYS A 32 -6.17 14.56 -4.35
C LYS A 32 -6.33 13.79 -3.03
N LYS A 33 -7.53 13.74 -2.48
CA LYS A 33 -7.83 12.97 -1.26
C LYS A 33 -7.66 11.48 -1.47
N GLU A 34 -8.11 10.97 -2.60
CA GLU A 34 -7.93 9.55 -2.97
C GLU A 34 -6.45 9.22 -3.11
N LYS A 35 -5.67 10.10 -3.72
CA LYS A 35 -4.22 9.94 -3.85
C LYS A 35 -3.55 9.86 -2.48
N GLU A 36 -3.87 10.78 -1.57
CA GLU A 36 -3.33 10.78 -0.21
C GLU A 36 -3.70 9.50 0.55
N SER A 37 -4.92 9.04 0.39
CA SER A 37 -5.39 7.79 1.00
C SER A 37 -4.64 6.57 0.47
N VAL A 38 -4.44 6.51 -0.85
CA VAL A 38 -3.69 5.42 -1.49
C VAL A 38 -2.22 5.45 -1.06
N GLU A 39 -1.61 6.63 -0.98
CA GLU A 39 -0.22 6.78 -0.51
C GLU A 39 -0.05 6.26 0.92
N LYS A 40 -0.99 6.57 1.80
CA LYS A 40 -0.98 6.06 3.18
C LYS A 40 -1.12 4.54 3.24
N ARG A 41 -2.01 3.97 2.44
CA ARG A 41 -2.17 2.51 2.34
C ARG A 41 -0.91 1.85 1.82
N LEU A 42 -0.30 2.45 0.81
CA LEU A 42 0.94 1.94 0.24
C LEU A 42 2.04 1.92 1.30
N GLN A 43 2.19 2.99 2.06
CA GLN A 43 3.18 3.08 3.13
C GLN A 43 2.93 2.04 4.22
N GLN A 44 1.70 1.83 4.62
CA GLN A 44 1.33 0.79 5.59
C GLN A 44 1.67 -0.61 5.05
N LYS A 45 1.38 -0.87 3.78
CA LYS A 45 1.69 -2.15 3.13
C LYS A 45 3.19 -2.39 3.02
N GLU A 46 3.96 -1.36 2.72
CA GLU A 46 5.43 -1.45 2.70
C GLU A 46 5.98 -1.76 4.09
N ASN A 47 5.46 -1.12 5.14
CA ASN A 47 5.86 -1.39 6.51
C ASN A 47 5.51 -2.82 6.94
N GLU A 48 4.31 -3.29 6.61
CA GLU A 48 3.88 -4.67 6.85
C GLU A 48 4.79 -5.66 6.13
N TRP A 49 5.13 -5.38 4.88
CA TRP A 49 6.01 -6.22 4.08
C TRP A 49 7.40 -6.33 4.69
N HIS A 50 7.98 -5.21 5.11
CA HIS A 50 9.29 -5.21 5.78
C HIS A 50 9.24 -5.99 7.10
N HIS A 51 8.17 -5.85 7.86
CA HIS A 51 7.97 -6.58 9.11
C HIS A 51 7.88 -8.09 8.85
N LEU A 52 7.07 -8.50 7.89
CA LEU A 52 6.93 -9.91 7.50
C LEU A 52 8.25 -10.50 6.99
N LYS A 53 8.97 -9.74 6.19
CA LYS A 53 10.28 -10.15 5.70
C LYS A 53 11.28 -10.37 6.84
N GLY A 54 11.25 -9.50 7.84
CA GLY A 54 12.05 -9.65 9.05
C GLY A 54 11.68 -10.90 9.84
N GLN A 55 10.39 -11.20 9.98
CA GLN A 55 9.90 -12.41 10.64
C GLN A 55 10.32 -13.67 9.89
N ILE A 56 10.23 -13.68 8.58
CA ILE A 56 10.65 -14.82 7.76
C ILE A 56 12.13 -15.11 7.97
N ARG A 57 12.98 -14.09 7.98
CA ARG A 57 14.42 -14.23 8.23
C ARG A 57 14.70 -14.81 9.62
N GLN A 58 13.93 -14.38 10.62
CA GLN A 58 14.05 -14.88 11.99
C GLN A 58 13.65 -16.36 12.05
N TYR A 59 12.55 -16.75 11.43
CA TYR A 59 12.11 -18.15 11.38
C TYR A 59 13.10 -19.03 10.63
N GLU A 60 13.69 -18.54 9.56
CA GLU A 60 14.73 -19.27 8.85
C GLU A 60 15.95 -19.53 9.71
N ARG A 61 16.41 -18.54 10.49
CA ARG A 61 17.52 -18.70 11.44
C ARG A 61 17.17 -19.71 12.52
N GLU A 62 16.00 -19.59 13.12
CA GLU A 62 15.51 -20.52 14.14
C GLU A 62 15.43 -21.95 13.60
N ARG A 63 14.97 -22.10 12.38
CA ARG A 63 14.91 -23.40 11.72
C ARG A 63 16.29 -24.00 11.50
N ILE A 64 17.25 -23.21 11.09
CA ILE A 64 18.64 -23.66 10.91
C ILE A 64 19.24 -24.05 12.24
N GLU A 65 19.08 -23.26 13.29
CA GLU A 65 19.56 -23.56 14.64
C GLU A 65 18.94 -24.84 15.18
N LEU A 66 17.65 -25.03 14.97
CA LEU A 66 16.92 -26.22 15.37
C LEU A 66 17.47 -27.47 14.66
N ARG A 67 17.71 -27.37 13.37
CA ARG A 67 18.27 -28.42 12.53
C ARG A 67 19.68 -28.82 13.02
N GLU A 68 20.51 -27.82 13.31
CA GLU A 68 21.85 -28.05 13.84
C GLU A 68 21.81 -28.74 15.18
N LYS A 69 20.91 -28.34 16.08
CA LYS A 69 20.71 -29.00 17.38
C LYS A 69 20.23 -30.44 17.23
N LEU A 70 19.30 -30.69 16.31
CA LEU A 70 18.82 -32.04 16.01
C LEU A 70 19.93 -32.92 15.46
N ASP A 71 20.70 -32.42 14.52
CA ASP A 71 21.83 -33.18 13.95
C ASP A 71 22.86 -33.51 15.00
N LYS A 72 23.14 -32.58 15.92
CA LYS A 72 24.04 -32.78 17.03
C LYS A 72 23.54 -33.86 18.00
N ILE A 73 22.27 -33.84 18.35
CA ILE A 73 21.63 -34.83 19.23
C ILE A 73 21.66 -36.21 18.56
N LEU A 74 21.33 -36.28 17.28
CA LEU A 74 21.36 -37.52 16.53
C LEU A 74 22.77 -38.09 16.42
N GLY A 75 23.77 -37.24 16.22
CA GLY A 75 25.18 -37.64 16.22
C GLY A 75 25.63 -38.21 17.58
N GLN A 76 25.20 -37.57 18.66
CA GLN A 76 25.47 -38.07 20.03
C GLN A 76 24.79 -39.41 20.30
N PHE A 77 23.57 -39.58 19.83
CA PHE A 77 22.81 -40.81 19.97
C PHE A 77 23.47 -41.95 19.19
N ASP A 78 23.91 -41.71 18.00
CA ASP A 78 24.65 -42.70 17.19
C ASP A 78 25.97 -43.11 17.86
N SER A 79 26.68 -42.15 18.45
CA SER A 79 27.90 -42.43 19.23
C SER A 79 27.65 -43.33 20.43
N LEU A 80 26.52 -43.13 21.12
CA LEU A 80 26.11 -43.94 22.25
C LEU A 80 25.75 -45.35 21.82
N GLU A 81 25.09 -45.55 20.70
CA GLU A 81 24.77 -46.87 20.16
C GLU A 81 26.04 -47.63 19.75
N LEU A 82 27.01 -46.96 19.17
CA LEU A 82 28.28 -47.55 18.77
C LEU A 82 29.16 -47.91 19.96
N ALA A 83 28.97 -47.26 21.11
CA ALA A 83 29.72 -47.54 22.35
C ALA A 83 29.18 -48.75 23.11
N GLU A 84 27.96 -49.15 22.82
CA GLU A 84 27.39 -50.40 23.38
C GLU A 84 27.74 -51.60 22.51
#